data_dd81fbe03b92f5a74f85f2b555ace7a5
#
_entry.id   dd81fbe03b92f5a74f85f2b555ace7a5
#
_cell.length_a   1.000
_cell.length_b   1.000
_cell.length_c   1.000
_cell.angle_alpha   90.00
_cell.angle_beta   90.00
_cell.angle_gamma   90.00
#
_symmetry.space_group_name_H-M   'P 1'
#
loop_
_entity.id
_entity.type
_entity.pdbx_description
1 polymer ?
#
loop_
_entity_poly.entity_id
_entity_poly.type
_entity_poly.pdbx_seq_one_letter_code
_entity_poly.pdbx_strand_id
1 'polypeptide(L)'
;MEPDRVGREPQYDLFADEFLDHAADGFYNAHYDRPACLDLLGDVRGKQVLDAACGPGLYAAELVSRGAQVTGFDASPRMVEICRERVPDAEFLVHDLADPLDWLPDGSVDVALCALAIEHVDDRVAALSELRRVLKPGGALVLSRMHPTGDWLRHGGSYFDVRVIRERWNKGWDVTYWLAPLEVTCREIYEAGFLIERLTEPRPVPGAADLNAAEYERLAREPRGFLAFRLLKR
;
A
#
# COMPACT_ATOMS: atom_id res chain seq x y z
N MET A 1 27.63 -0.92 14.16
CA MET A 1 26.91 -0.89 12.87
C MET A 1 25.53 -0.37 13.21
N GLU A 2 25.15 0.79 12.67
CA GLU A 2 23.76 1.25 12.85
C GLU A 2 22.81 0.20 12.28
N PRO A 3 21.64 -0.01 12.92
CA PRO A 3 20.66 -0.94 12.38
C PRO A 3 20.21 -0.51 10.98
N ASP A 4 19.97 -1.46 10.10
CA ASP A 4 19.38 -1.19 8.79
C ASP A 4 18.07 -0.45 8.98
N ARG A 5 17.86 0.65 8.24
CA ARG A 5 16.65 1.48 8.26
C ARG A 5 16.31 1.92 6.86
N VAL A 6 15.03 2.07 6.60
CA VAL A 6 14.53 2.69 5.36
C VAL A 6 14.74 4.20 5.40
N GLY A 7 14.62 4.80 6.56
CA GLY A 7 14.68 6.25 6.74
C GLY A 7 13.30 6.90 6.66
N ARG A 8 13.27 8.21 6.88
CA ARG A 8 12.02 9.00 6.94
C ARG A 8 11.91 10.03 5.81
N GLU A 9 12.91 10.11 4.93
CA GLU A 9 12.80 11.00 3.78
C GLU A 9 11.74 10.48 2.82
N PRO A 10 10.82 11.33 2.34
CA PRO A 10 9.79 10.94 1.40
C PRO A 10 10.39 10.66 0.03
N GLN A 11 10.97 9.47 -0.12
CA GLN A 11 11.75 9.09 -1.30
C GLN A 11 10.97 9.25 -2.63
N TYR A 12 9.65 9.14 -2.61
CA TYR A 12 8.78 9.32 -3.78
C TYR A 12 8.55 10.81 -4.14
N ASP A 13 8.88 11.76 -3.27
CA ASP A 13 8.72 13.20 -3.54
C ASP A 13 9.55 13.65 -4.74
N LEU A 14 10.74 13.06 -4.92
CA LEU A 14 11.69 13.38 -5.98
C LEU A 14 11.18 13.05 -7.40
N PHE A 15 10.22 12.14 -7.52
CA PHE A 15 9.70 11.66 -8.81
C PHE A 15 8.17 11.49 -8.82
N ALA A 16 7.47 12.28 -8.00
CA ALA A 16 6.03 12.17 -7.80
C ALA A 16 5.22 12.29 -9.10
N ASP A 17 5.53 13.27 -9.95
CA ASP A 17 4.84 13.48 -11.22
C ASP A 17 5.07 12.31 -12.19
N GLU A 18 6.32 11.84 -12.30
CA GLU A 18 6.67 10.67 -13.14
C GLU A 18 6.02 9.39 -12.61
N PHE A 19 5.93 9.26 -11.28
CA PHE A 19 5.27 8.13 -10.65
C PHE A 19 3.77 8.13 -10.91
N LEU A 20 3.12 9.29 -10.90
CA LEU A 20 1.72 9.42 -11.29
C LEU A 20 1.48 8.86 -12.70
N ASP A 21 2.25 9.30 -13.69
CA ASP A 21 2.14 8.83 -15.07
C ASP A 21 2.34 7.31 -15.17
N HIS A 22 3.31 6.80 -14.40
CA HIS A 22 3.58 5.36 -14.37
C HIS A 22 2.46 4.56 -13.69
N ALA A 23 1.93 5.04 -12.56
CA ALA A 23 0.96 4.31 -11.75
C ALA A 23 -0.49 4.43 -12.26
N ALA A 24 -0.80 5.48 -13.04
CA ALA A 24 -2.15 5.72 -13.54
C ALA A 24 -2.65 4.55 -14.39
N ASP A 25 -1.86 4.16 -15.40
CA ASP A 25 -2.20 3.13 -16.38
C ASP A 25 -1.18 1.99 -16.45
N GLY A 26 -0.17 2.00 -15.56
CA GLY A 26 0.91 1.01 -15.57
C GLY A 26 0.46 -0.38 -15.17
N PHE A 27 1.13 -1.39 -15.75
CA PHE A 27 0.82 -2.81 -15.57
C PHE A 27 0.64 -3.20 -14.11
N TYR A 28 1.57 -2.82 -13.24
CA TYR A 28 1.60 -3.27 -11.84
C TYR A 28 0.56 -2.58 -10.96
N ASN A 29 0.44 -1.26 -11.05
CA ASN A 29 -0.49 -0.51 -10.21
C ASN A 29 -1.93 -0.57 -10.73
N ALA A 30 -2.16 -0.25 -12.01
CA ALA A 30 -3.51 -0.13 -12.56
C ALA A 30 -4.16 -1.48 -12.87
N HIS A 31 -3.38 -2.48 -13.29
CA HIS A 31 -3.89 -3.74 -13.81
C HIS A 31 -3.59 -4.95 -12.93
N TYR A 32 -2.95 -4.75 -11.76
CA TYR A 32 -2.60 -5.86 -10.90
C TYR A 32 -2.96 -5.56 -9.42
N ASP A 33 -2.32 -4.58 -8.76
CA ASP A 33 -2.56 -4.29 -7.34
C ASP A 33 -3.93 -3.63 -7.10
N ARG A 34 -4.22 -2.53 -7.81
CA ARG A 34 -5.43 -1.72 -7.58
C ARG A 34 -6.73 -2.50 -7.74
N PRO A 35 -6.95 -3.33 -8.77
CA PRO A 35 -8.15 -4.14 -8.88
C PRO A 35 -8.34 -5.09 -7.71
N ALA A 36 -7.27 -5.70 -7.21
CA ALA A 36 -7.31 -6.62 -6.08
C ALA A 36 -7.66 -5.92 -4.76
N CYS A 37 -7.04 -4.76 -4.50
CA CYS A 37 -7.35 -3.98 -3.30
C CYS A 37 -8.79 -3.46 -3.31
N LEU A 38 -9.27 -2.98 -4.47
CA LEU A 38 -10.65 -2.52 -4.61
C LEU A 38 -11.68 -3.64 -4.44
N ASP A 39 -11.37 -4.88 -4.86
CA ASP A 39 -12.20 -6.06 -4.59
C ASP A 39 -12.24 -6.37 -3.08
N LEU A 40 -11.10 -6.30 -2.41
CA LEU A 40 -11.01 -6.53 -0.97
C LEU A 40 -11.70 -5.45 -0.13
N LEU A 41 -11.72 -4.19 -0.59
CA LEU A 41 -12.46 -3.10 0.06
C LEU A 41 -13.97 -3.33 0.03
N GLY A 42 -14.48 -3.90 -1.06
CA GLY A 42 -15.90 -4.15 -1.27
C GLY A 42 -16.74 -2.87 -1.44
N ASP A 43 -17.97 -2.86 -0.91
CA ASP A 43 -18.84 -1.68 -0.99
C ASP A 43 -18.38 -0.61 0.02
N VAL A 44 -18.02 0.56 -0.50
CA VAL A 44 -17.54 1.71 0.28
C VAL A 44 -18.51 2.90 0.27
N ARG A 45 -19.67 2.76 -0.34
CA ARG A 45 -20.66 3.83 -0.47
C ARG A 45 -21.08 4.36 0.90
N GLY A 46 -20.92 5.66 1.09
CA GLY A 46 -21.25 6.37 2.34
C GLY A 46 -20.30 6.08 3.51
N LYS A 47 -19.22 5.32 3.31
CA LYS A 47 -18.26 5.02 4.36
C LYS A 47 -17.19 6.10 4.47
N GLN A 48 -16.68 6.26 5.69
CA GLN A 48 -15.45 7.01 5.99
C GLN A 48 -14.28 6.11 5.65
N VAL A 49 -13.48 6.47 4.65
CA VAL A 49 -12.34 5.68 4.18
C VAL A 49 -11.06 6.47 4.39
N LEU A 50 -10.08 5.83 5.03
CA LEU A 50 -8.72 6.34 5.16
C LEU A 50 -7.84 5.73 4.07
N ASP A 51 -7.25 6.57 3.22
CA ASP A 51 -6.23 6.16 2.23
C ASP A 51 -4.84 6.52 2.78
N ALA A 52 -4.19 5.56 3.42
CA ALA A 52 -2.92 5.74 4.14
C ALA A 52 -1.74 5.55 3.18
N ALA A 53 -0.85 6.54 3.09
CA ALA A 53 0.18 6.67 2.08
C ALA A 53 -0.45 6.65 0.66
N CYS A 54 -1.34 7.62 0.41
CA CYS A 54 -2.24 7.64 -0.74
C CYS A 54 -1.54 7.89 -2.08
N GLY A 55 -0.24 8.19 -2.09
CA GLY A 55 0.51 8.53 -3.29
C GLY A 55 -0.18 9.67 -4.06
N PRO A 56 -0.31 9.58 -5.39
CA PRO A 56 -0.94 10.61 -6.21
C PRO A 56 -2.48 10.54 -6.25
N GLY A 57 -3.12 9.87 -5.28
CA GLY A 57 -4.57 9.84 -5.13
C GLY A 57 -5.34 8.96 -6.11
N LEU A 58 -4.71 7.96 -6.71
CA LEU A 58 -5.37 7.09 -7.69
C LEU A 58 -6.43 6.18 -7.06
N TYR A 59 -6.19 5.69 -5.84
CA TYR A 59 -7.22 4.97 -5.07
C TYR A 59 -8.29 5.92 -4.56
N ALA A 60 -7.90 7.08 -4.03
CA ALA A 60 -8.84 8.08 -3.52
C ALA A 60 -9.85 8.48 -4.59
N ALA A 61 -9.42 8.73 -5.84
CA ALA A 61 -10.29 9.05 -6.95
C ALA A 61 -11.34 7.97 -7.21
N GLU A 62 -10.91 6.70 -7.23
CA GLU A 62 -11.81 5.56 -7.42
C GLU A 62 -12.78 5.40 -6.25
N LEU A 63 -12.32 5.59 -5.01
CA LEU A 63 -13.15 5.48 -3.80
C LEU A 63 -14.22 6.57 -3.74
N VAL A 64 -13.86 7.82 -4.06
CA VAL A 64 -14.82 8.93 -4.15
C VAL A 64 -15.86 8.65 -5.25
N SER A 65 -15.44 8.16 -6.41
CA SER A 65 -16.36 7.81 -7.49
C SER A 65 -17.38 6.72 -7.10
N ARG A 66 -16.99 5.84 -6.14
CA ARG A 66 -17.86 4.81 -5.55
C ARG A 66 -18.71 5.34 -4.38
N GLY A 67 -18.64 6.64 -4.09
CA GLY A 67 -19.44 7.31 -3.06
C GLY A 67 -18.88 7.20 -1.65
N ALA A 68 -17.59 6.94 -1.47
CA ALA A 68 -16.91 7.02 -0.19
C ALA A 68 -16.61 8.49 0.19
N GLN A 69 -16.50 8.74 1.50
CA GLN A 69 -15.92 9.96 2.04
C GLN A 69 -14.46 9.66 2.38
N VAL A 70 -13.53 10.23 1.60
CA VAL A 70 -12.11 9.85 1.67
C VAL A 70 -11.32 10.92 2.37
N THR A 71 -10.50 10.48 3.33
CA THR A 71 -9.39 11.24 3.88
C THR A 71 -8.11 10.48 3.54
N GLY A 72 -7.12 11.15 2.94
CA GLY A 72 -5.84 10.54 2.59
C GLY A 72 -4.67 11.28 3.21
N PHE A 73 -3.54 10.61 3.32
CA PHE A 73 -2.29 11.23 3.69
C PHE A 73 -1.11 10.55 2.99
N ASP A 74 -0.05 11.33 2.78
CA ASP A 74 1.23 10.83 2.25
C ASP A 74 2.38 11.64 2.84
N ALA A 75 3.54 11.03 2.97
CA ALA A 75 4.74 11.71 3.48
C ALA A 75 5.28 12.74 2.48
N SER A 76 5.01 12.58 1.18
CA SER A 76 5.43 13.49 0.12
C SER A 76 4.50 14.69 -0.01
N PRO A 77 4.97 15.93 0.22
CA PRO A 77 4.19 17.13 -0.05
C PRO A 77 3.71 17.18 -1.51
N ARG A 78 4.55 16.77 -2.47
CA ARG A 78 4.19 16.78 -3.88
C ARG A 78 3.05 15.81 -4.21
N MET A 79 3.08 14.59 -3.64
CA MET A 79 1.96 13.64 -3.78
C MET A 79 0.64 14.23 -3.26
N VAL A 80 0.69 14.90 -2.11
CA VAL A 80 -0.49 15.54 -1.51
C VAL A 80 -1.02 16.69 -2.37
N GLU A 81 -0.15 17.49 -2.99
CA GLU A 81 -0.56 18.52 -3.96
C GLU A 81 -1.30 17.90 -5.13
N ILE A 82 -0.74 16.86 -5.75
CA ILE A 82 -1.34 16.11 -6.84
C ILE A 82 -2.72 15.54 -6.42
N CYS A 83 -2.83 14.97 -5.22
CA CYS A 83 -4.10 14.46 -4.68
C CYS A 83 -5.17 15.55 -4.63
N ARG A 84 -4.84 16.72 -4.08
CA ARG A 84 -5.79 17.85 -3.93
C ARG A 84 -6.28 18.36 -5.28
N GLU A 85 -5.41 18.40 -6.28
CA GLU A 85 -5.78 18.78 -7.65
C GLU A 85 -6.67 17.71 -8.32
N ARG A 86 -6.35 16.43 -8.12
CA ARG A 86 -7.05 15.30 -8.73
C ARG A 86 -8.41 15.01 -8.10
N VAL A 87 -8.52 15.11 -6.78
CA VAL A 87 -9.68 14.67 -6.02
C VAL A 87 -10.13 15.77 -5.06
N PRO A 88 -10.67 16.90 -5.59
CA PRO A 88 -11.07 18.04 -4.77
C PRO A 88 -12.18 17.76 -3.75
N ASP A 89 -12.90 16.64 -3.92
CA ASP A 89 -13.97 16.19 -3.03
C ASP A 89 -13.47 15.33 -1.86
N ALA A 90 -12.14 15.21 -1.66
CA ALA A 90 -11.52 14.49 -0.56
C ALA A 90 -10.55 15.38 0.22
N GLU A 91 -10.23 14.97 1.45
CA GLU A 91 -9.26 15.68 2.30
C GLU A 91 -7.90 15.00 2.24
N PHE A 92 -6.81 15.78 2.12
CA PHE A 92 -5.45 15.25 2.08
C PHE A 92 -4.49 16.02 2.97
N LEU A 93 -3.64 15.29 3.72
CA LEU A 93 -2.65 15.83 4.63
C LEU A 93 -1.25 15.32 4.28
N VAL A 94 -0.25 16.15 4.52
CA VAL A 94 1.15 15.68 4.55
C VAL A 94 1.39 15.05 5.92
N HIS A 95 1.65 13.73 5.93
CA HIS A 95 1.87 12.99 7.16
C HIS A 95 2.63 11.69 6.87
N ASP A 96 3.56 11.31 7.75
CA ASP A 96 4.34 10.07 7.62
C ASP A 96 3.56 8.90 8.24
N LEU A 97 3.45 7.78 7.52
CA LEU A 97 2.83 6.55 8.01
C LEU A 97 3.53 5.98 9.27
N ALA A 98 4.78 6.35 9.51
CA ALA A 98 5.54 5.99 10.70
C ALA A 98 5.19 6.81 11.94
N ASP A 99 4.43 7.90 11.79
CA ASP A 99 4.04 8.77 12.90
C ASP A 99 2.62 8.46 13.40
N PRO A 100 2.33 8.73 14.69
CA PRO A 100 0.98 8.56 15.25
C PRO A 100 -0.05 9.41 14.49
N LEU A 101 -1.24 8.86 14.23
CA LEU A 101 -2.35 9.56 13.57
C LEU A 101 -3.17 10.41 14.56
N ASP A 102 -2.51 11.28 15.33
CA ASP A 102 -3.12 12.06 16.41
C ASP A 102 -4.26 12.99 15.97
N TRP A 103 -4.29 13.32 14.67
CA TRP A 103 -5.34 14.12 14.03
C TRP A 103 -6.62 13.33 13.71
N LEU A 104 -6.59 11.98 13.82
CA LEU A 104 -7.76 11.10 13.66
C LEU A 104 -8.21 10.53 15.02
N PRO A 105 -9.48 10.71 15.40
CA PRO A 105 -10.03 10.09 16.60
C PRO A 105 -10.06 8.56 16.52
N ASP A 106 -10.01 7.89 17.68
CA ASP A 106 -10.24 6.46 17.78
C ASP A 106 -11.59 6.08 17.19
N GLY A 107 -11.63 5.02 16.39
CA GLY A 107 -12.86 4.48 15.85
C GLY A 107 -13.65 5.45 14.95
N SER A 108 -12.97 6.33 14.23
CA SER A 108 -13.59 7.29 13.30
C SER A 108 -13.75 6.78 11.87
N VAL A 109 -12.99 5.74 11.48
CA VAL A 109 -12.89 5.24 10.11
C VAL A 109 -13.59 3.89 9.94
N ASP A 110 -14.38 3.73 8.88
CA ASP A 110 -15.06 2.46 8.59
C ASP A 110 -14.11 1.45 7.92
N VAL A 111 -13.26 1.93 7.01
CA VAL A 111 -12.31 1.12 6.25
C VAL A 111 -11.04 1.93 6.04
N ALA A 112 -9.89 1.29 6.19
CA ALA A 112 -8.60 1.86 5.81
C ALA A 112 -7.99 1.08 4.66
N LEU A 113 -7.22 1.77 3.81
CA LEU A 113 -6.39 1.21 2.77
C LEU A 113 -4.94 1.63 3.05
N CYS A 114 -4.01 0.69 2.92
CA CYS A 114 -2.56 0.94 2.89
C CYS A 114 -1.97 0.07 1.76
N ALA A 115 -1.80 0.67 0.60
CA ALA A 115 -1.41 -0.06 -0.61
C ALA A 115 0.05 0.19 -0.96
N LEU A 116 0.87 -0.88 -0.98
CA LEU A 116 2.29 -0.88 -1.36
C LEU A 116 3.12 0.17 -0.61
N ALA A 117 2.87 0.35 0.69
CA ALA A 117 3.50 1.37 1.50
C ALA A 117 4.12 0.86 2.81
N ILE A 118 3.55 -0.17 3.43
CA ILE A 118 3.98 -0.63 4.75
C ILE A 118 5.44 -1.11 4.79
N GLU A 119 5.96 -1.60 3.68
CA GLU A 119 7.37 -2.00 3.53
C GLU A 119 8.36 -0.84 3.62
N HIS A 120 7.90 0.40 3.54
CA HIS A 120 8.71 1.60 3.69
C HIS A 120 8.78 2.11 5.14
N VAL A 121 8.16 1.40 6.09
CA VAL A 121 8.14 1.78 7.52
C VAL A 121 9.05 0.87 8.33
N ASP A 122 9.86 1.46 9.21
CA ASP A 122 10.77 0.70 10.09
C ASP A 122 10.00 -0.03 11.20
N ASP A 123 9.10 0.66 11.90
CA ASP A 123 8.22 0.05 12.93
C ASP A 123 6.82 -0.21 12.36
N ARG A 124 6.70 -1.29 11.59
CA ARG A 124 5.45 -1.67 10.93
C ARG A 124 4.34 -2.04 11.92
N VAL A 125 4.70 -2.57 13.08
CA VAL A 125 3.72 -2.91 14.13
C VAL A 125 3.10 -1.65 14.72
N ALA A 126 3.88 -0.61 14.98
CA ALA A 126 3.37 0.67 15.46
C ALA A 126 2.45 1.32 14.41
N ALA A 127 2.87 1.39 13.14
CA ALA A 127 2.06 1.94 12.06
C ALA A 127 0.72 1.19 11.89
N LEU A 128 0.75 -0.14 11.85
CA LEU A 128 -0.46 -0.97 11.78
C LEU A 128 -1.35 -0.79 13.01
N SER A 129 -0.77 -0.59 14.22
CA SER A 129 -1.53 -0.36 15.44
C SER A 129 -2.28 0.98 15.40
N GLU A 130 -1.69 2.02 14.82
CA GLU A 130 -2.34 3.31 14.61
C GLU A 130 -3.50 3.21 13.58
N LEU A 131 -3.26 2.51 12.45
CA LEU A 131 -4.35 2.22 11.50
C LEU A 131 -5.49 1.43 12.17
N ARG A 132 -5.17 0.49 13.06
CA ARG A 132 -6.18 -0.23 13.84
C ARG A 132 -6.92 0.68 14.83
N ARG A 133 -6.20 1.58 15.51
CA ARG A 133 -6.81 2.50 16.50
C ARG A 133 -7.93 3.32 15.86
N VAL A 134 -7.68 3.91 14.71
CA VAL A 134 -8.63 4.78 14.02
C VAL A 134 -9.83 4.04 13.39
N LEU A 135 -9.71 2.72 13.16
CA LEU A 135 -10.83 1.92 12.66
C LEU A 135 -11.93 1.76 13.73
N LYS A 136 -13.18 1.83 13.29
CA LYS A 136 -14.37 1.49 14.10
C LYS A 136 -14.33 0.02 14.53
N PRO A 137 -15.05 -0.37 15.61
CA PRO A 137 -15.29 -1.79 15.87
C PRO A 137 -15.90 -2.47 14.64
N GLY A 138 -15.32 -3.60 14.22
CA GLY A 138 -15.70 -4.31 12.97
C GLY A 138 -15.22 -3.65 11.69
N GLY A 139 -14.48 -2.57 11.77
CA GLY A 139 -13.82 -1.95 10.62
C GLY A 139 -12.68 -2.82 10.08
N ALA A 140 -12.32 -2.60 8.82
CA ALA A 140 -11.32 -3.39 8.13
C ALA A 140 -10.18 -2.53 7.57
N LEU A 141 -8.97 -3.10 7.54
CA LEU A 141 -7.83 -2.58 6.79
C LEU A 141 -7.60 -3.47 5.56
N VAL A 142 -7.54 -2.87 4.38
CA VAL A 142 -6.96 -3.52 3.20
C VAL A 142 -5.50 -3.11 3.12
N LEU A 143 -4.63 -4.10 3.11
CA LEU A 143 -3.18 -3.93 3.08
C LEU A 143 -2.62 -4.66 1.87
N SER A 144 -1.86 -4.00 1.01
CA SER A 144 -1.06 -4.69 0.00
C SER A 144 0.42 -4.38 0.15
N ARG A 145 1.24 -5.31 -0.34
CA ARG A 145 2.69 -5.19 -0.34
C ARG A 145 3.30 -6.03 -1.46
N MET A 146 4.57 -5.82 -1.73
CA MET A 146 5.33 -6.67 -2.63
C MET A 146 5.35 -8.11 -2.12
N HIS A 147 5.28 -9.08 -3.05
CA HIS A 147 5.20 -10.49 -2.68
C HIS A 147 6.56 -11.02 -2.20
N PRO A 148 6.66 -11.58 -0.98
CA PRO A 148 7.95 -12.03 -0.43
C PRO A 148 8.71 -13.03 -1.30
N THR A 149 7.99 -13.90 -2.02
CA THR A 149 8.62 -14.85 -2.96
C THR A 149 9.19 -14.11 -4.17
N GLY A 150 8.50 -13.08 -4.67
CA GLY A 150 8.99 -12.25 -5.76
C GLY A 150 10.27 -11.50 -5.38
N ASP A 151 10.27 -10.90 -4.20
CA ASP A 151 11.42 -10.20 -3.65
C ASP A 151 12.61 -11.16 -3.45
N TRP A 152 12.36 -12.33 -2.86
CA TRP A 152 13.42 -13.33 -2.68
C TRP A 152 14.03 -13.78 -4.00
N LEU A 153 13.20 -14.05 -5.03
CA LEU A 153 13.68 -14.47 -6.34
C LEU A 153 14.45 -13.36 -7.07
N ARG A 154 14.11 -12.10 -6.80
CA ARG A 154 14.75 -10.92 -7.39
C ARG A 154 16.10 -10.60 -6.74
N HIS A 155 16.17 -10.66 -5.41
CA HIS A 155 17.32 -10.18 -4.63
C HIS A 155 18.20 -11.30 -4.08
N GLY A 156 17.77 -12.56 -4.16
CA GLY A 156 18.52 -13.71 -3.65
C GLY A 156 18.67 -13.69 -2.12
N GLY A 157 19.63 -14.44 -1.61
CA GLY A 157 19.84 -14.62 -0.18
C GLY A 157 18.90 -15.67 0.41
N SER A 158 18.71 -15.66 1.72
CA SER A 158 17.72 -16.52 2.38
C SER A 158 16.34 -15.89 2.29
N TYR A 159 15.31 -16.68 1.99
CA TYR A 159 13.92 -16.26 2.06
C TYR A 159 13.52 -15.76 3.46
N PHE A 160 14.18 -16.30 4.49
CA PHE A 160 13.88 -15.99 5.89
C PHE A 160 14.59 -14.75 6.44
N ASP A 161 15.43 -14.10 5.61
CA ASP A 161 16.09 -12.87 6.03
C ASP A 161 15.08 -11.71 6.09
N VAL A 162 15.20 -10.90 7.15
CA VAL A 162 14.55 -9.59 7.26
C VAL A 162 15.63 -8.54 7.07
N ARG A 163 15.56 -7.80 5.97
CA ARG A 163 16.62 -6.85 5.61
C ARG A 163 16.10 -5.69 4.77
N VAL A 164 16.81 -4.59 4.78
CA VAL A 164 16.55 -3.45 3.90
C VAL A 164 17.15 -3.69 2.52
N ILE A 165 16.34 -3.47 1.50
CA ILE A 165 16.76 -3.43 0.10
C ILE A 165 16.90 -1.96 -0.31
N ARG A 166 17.97 -1.66 -1.02
CA ARG A 166 18.18 -0.40 -1.74
C ARG A 166 18.39 -0.74 -3.19
N GLU A 167 17.47 -0.33 -4.04
CA GLU A 167 17.56 -0.63 -5.45
C GLU A 167 17.19 0.58 -6.31
N ARG A 168 17.67 0.56 -7.54
CA ARG A 168 17.31 1.53 -8.55
C ARG A 168 16.34 0.91 -9.54
N TRP A 169 15.12 1.44 -9.56
CA TRP A 169 14.09 0.97 -10.50
C TRP A 169 14.36 1.44 -11.93
N ASN A 170 13.73 0.79 -12.91
CA ASN A 170 13.98 1.01 -14.33
C ASN A 170 13.83 2.47 -14.81
N LYS A 171 13.05 3.29 -14.09
CA LYS A 171 12.90 4.72 -14.34
C LYS A 171 14.04 5.58 -13.77
N GLY A 172 15.01 4.93 -13.10
CA GLY A 172 16.11 5.62 -12.43
C GLY A 172 15.78 6.07 -11.01
N TRP A 173 14.65 5.64 -10.45
CA TRP A 173 14.22 5.96 -9.08
C TRP A 173 14.93 5.08 -8.07
N ASP A 174 15.58 5.71 -7.09
CA ASP A 174 16.21 5.01 -5.97
C ASP A 174 15.16 4.76 -4.89
N VAL A 175 14.91 3.50 -4.57
CA VAL A 175 13.87 3.08 -3.64
C VAL A 175 14.47 2.19 -2.55
N THR A 176 14.04 2.42 -1.31
CA THR A 176 14.47 1.68 -0.14
C THR A 176 13.26 1.11 0.57
N TYR A 177 13.28 -0.20 0.88
CA TYR A 177 12.17 -0.88 1.54
C TYR A 177 12.63 -2.14 2.28
N TRP A 178 11.77 -2.63 3.18
CA TRP A 178 11.98 -3.86 3.92
C TRP A 178 11.53 -5.09 3.13
N LEU A 179 12.46 -6.02 2.97
CA LEU A 179 12.17 -7.39 2.57
C LEU A 179 11.94 -8.21 3.84
N ALA A 180 10.82 -8.95 3.89
CA ALA A 180 10.50 -9.82 5.00
C ALA A 180 9.67 -11.02 4.50
N PRO A 181 9.87 -12.24 5.05
CA PRO A 181 9.08 -13.40 4.70
C PRO A 181 7.61 -13.24 5.11
N LEU A 182 6.72 -14.02 4.49
CA LEU A 182 5.28 -13.96 4.76
C LEU A 182 4.94 -14.16 6.24
N GLU A 183 5.63 -15.08 6.92
CA GLU A 183 5.40 -15.35 8.35
C GLU A 183 5.66 -14.11 9.24
N VAL A 184 6.67 -13.30 8.89
CA VAL A 184 6.95 -12.05 9.62
C VAL A 184 5.82 -11.06 9.40
N THR A 185 5.36 -10.88 8.17
CA THR A 185 4.21 -10.03 7.87
C THR A 185 2.95 -10.46 8.64
N CYS A 186 2.65 -11.76 8.65
CA CYS A 186 1.50 -12.29 9.40
C CYS A 186 1.63 -12.07 10.91
N ARG A 187 2.85 -12.20 11.46
CA ARG A 187 3.13 -11.93 12.85
C ARG A 187 2.94 -10.45 13.19
N GLU A 188 3.47 -9.54 12.39
CA GLU A 188 3.32 -8.09 12.57
C GLU A 188 1.83 -7.67 12.54
N ILE A 189 1.05 -8.21 11.61
CA ILE A 189 -0.40 -8.03 11.53
C ILE A 189 -1.09 -8.49 12.83
N TYR A 190 -0.71 -9.66 13.35
CA TYR A 190 -1.28 -10.21 14.57
C TYR A 190 -0.88 -9.39 15.81
N GLU A 191 0.38 -8.99 15.93
CA GLU A 191 0.91 -8.16 17.02
C GLU A 191 0.24 -6.79 17.06
N ALA A 192 -0.04 -6.20 15.88
CA ALA A 192 -0.83 -4.96 15.77
C ALA A 192 -2.32 -5.13 16.13
N GLY A 193 -2.78 -6.36 16.41
CA GLY A 193 -4.15 -6.65 16.88
C GLY A 193 -5.17 -6.82 15.76
N PHE A 194 -4.75 -7.24 14.58
CA PHE A 194 -5.64 -7.63 13.49
C PHE A 194 -5.84 -9.14 13.40
N LEU A 195 -6.94 -9.53 12.76
CA LEU A 195 -7.19 -10.88 12.25
C LEU A 195 -7.17 -10.84 10.72
N ILE A 196 -6.53 -11.80 10.10
CA ILE A 196 -6.57 -11.96 8.65
C ILE A 196 -7.91 -12.61 8.28
N GLU A 197 -8.81 -11.83 7.68
CA GLU A 197 -10.07 -12.32 7.14
C GLU A 197 -9.85 -12.98 5.77
N ARG A 198 -9.05 -12.32 4.93
CA ARG A 198 -8.73 -12.79 3.59
C ARG A 198 -7.29 -12.46 3.24
N LEU A 199 -6.59 -13.42 2.68
CA LEU A 199 -5.30 -13.26 2.02
C LEU A 199 -5.50 -13.57 0.54
N THR A 200 -4.98 -12.72 -0.32
CA THR A 200 -5.08 -12.86 -1.77
C THR A 200 -3.70 -12.72 -2.40
N GLU A 201 -3.34 -13.69 -3.21
CA GLU A 201 -2.26 -13.59 -4.20
C GLU A 201 -2.92 -13.17 -5.51
N PRO A 202 -2.97 -11.88 -5.83
CA PRO A 202 -3.71 -11.40 -6.97
C PRO A 202 -3.09 -11.89 -8.29
N ARG A 203 -3.88 -11.81 -9.35
CA ARG A 203 -3.44 -12.00 -10.72
C ARG A 203 -3.72 -10.73 -11.52
N PRO A 204 -2.88 -10.38 -12.49
CA PRO A 204 -3.16 -9.24 -13.35
C PRO A 204 -4.52 -9.43 -14.05
N VAL A 205 -5.29 -8.36 -14.20
CA VAL A 205 -6.54 -8.40 -14.97
C VAL A 205 -6.25 -8.63 -16.47
N PRO A 206 -7.19 -9.21 -17.24
CA PRO A 206 -6.94 -9.57 -18.64
C PRO A 206 -6.39 -8.43 -19.50
N GLY A 207 -6.83 -7.18 -19.30
CA GLY A 207 -6.31 -6.01 -20.02
C GLY A 207 -4.82 -5.74 -19.83
N ALA A 208 -4.19 -6.30 -18.81
CA ALA A 208 -2.74 -6.21 -18.62
C ALA A 208 -1.94 -6.92 -19.75
N ALA A 209 -2.54 -7.91 -20.42
CA ALA A 209 -1.91 -8.62 -21.53
C ALA A 209 -1.59 -7.70 -22.71
N ASP A 210 -2.40 -6.67 -22.94
CA ASP A 210 -2.19 -5.69 -24.01
C ASP A 210 -0.96 -4.80 -23.76
N LEU A 211 -0.61 -4.60 -22.50
CA LEU A 211 0.56 -3.83 -22.08
C LEU A 211 1.85 -4.67 -22.14
N ASN A 212 1.79 -5.91 -21.66
CA ASN A 212 2.92 -6.83 -21.67
C ASN A 212 2.44 -8.29 -21.54
N ALA A 213 2.24 -8.96 -22.68
CA ALA A 213 1.73 -10.32 -22.73
C ALA A 213 2.63 -11.34 -21.98
N ALA A 214 3.94 -11.23 -22.11
CA ALA A 214 4.89 -12.15 -21.47
C ALA A 214 4.85 -12.02 -19.93
N GLU A 215 4.81 -10.80 -19.43
CA GLU A 215 4.70 -10.52 -17.99
C GLU A 215 3.33 -10.95 -17.44
N TYR A 216 2.26 -10.72 -18.23
CA TYR A 216 0.92 -11.19 -17.88
C TYR A 216 0.88 -12.71 -17.72
N GLU A 217 1.38 -13.46 -18.70
CA GLU A 217 1.41 -14.93 -18.62
C GLU A 217 2.23 -15.44 -17.43
N ARG A 218 3.35 -14.80 -17.15
CA ARG A 218 4.21 -15.15 -16.04
C ARG A 218 3.49 -14.93 -14.70
N LEU A 219 2.94 -13.73 -14.46
CA LEU A 219 2.28 -13.38 -13.21
C LEU A 219 0.89 -14.01 -13.03
N ALA A 220 0.26 -14.44 -14.12
CA ALA A 220 -0.97 -15.23 -14.04
C ALA A 220 -0.73 -16.66 -13.49
N ARG A 221 0.53 -17.14 -13.52
CA ARG A 221 0.92 -18.49 -13.09
C ARG A 221 1.79 -18.52 -11.84
N GLU A 222 2.45 -17.42 -11.51
CA GLU A 222 3.45 -17.35 -10.45
C GLU A 222 3.11 -16.25 -9.43
N PRO A 223 3.07 -16.56 -8.12
CA PRO A 223 2.77 -15.58 -7.08
C PRO A 223 4.01 -14.71 -6.80
N ARG A 224 4.33 -13.78 -7.69
CA ARG A 224 5.57 -12.99 -7.62
C ARG A 224 5.37 -11.47 -7.51
N GLY A 225 4.19 -10.96 -7.82
CA GLY A 225 3.98 -9.53 -7.87
C GLY A 225 3.66 -8.96 -6.50
N PHE A 226 2.41 -9.11 -6.13
CA PHE A 226 1.86 -8.51 -4.92
C PHE A 226 1.13 -9.53 -4.06
N LEU A 227 0.98 -9.17 -2.80
CA LEU A 227 0.20 -9.88 -1.80
C LEU A 227 -0.75 -8.88 -1.15
N ALA A 228 -2.02 -9.21 -1.04
CA ALA A 228 -3.03 -8.34 -0.46
C ALA A 228 -3.82 -9.06 0.64
N PHE A 229 -4.15 -8.30 1.67
CA PHE A 229 -4.89 -8.77 2.84
C PHE A 229 -6.13 -7.91 3.06
N ARG A 230 -7.20 -8.55 3.51
CA ARG A 230 -8.26 -7.88 4.24
C ARG A 230 -8.15 -8.29 5.70
N LEU A 231 -8.00 -7.29 6.56
CA LEU A 231 -7.70 -7.45 7.97
C LEU A 231 -8.87 -6.88 8.78
N LEU A 232 -9.34 -7.63 9.77
CA LEU A 232 -10.39 -7.17 10.69
C LEU A 232 -9.78 -6.68 12.00
N LYS A 233 -10.29 -5.53 12.49
CA LYS A 233 -9.97 -5.05 13.83
C LYS A 233 -10.49 -6.05 14.87
N ARG A 234 -9.57 -6.59 15.64
CA ARG A 234 -9.84 -7.48 16.79
C ARG A 234 -10.24 -6.70 18.01
#